data_3a11c89a5fc7c0ea2248d937db357e5f
#
_entry.id   3a11c89a5fc7c0ea2248d937db357e5f
#
_cell.length_a   1.000
_cell.length_b   1.000
_cell.length_c   1.000
_cell.angle_alpha   90.00
_cell.angle_beta   90.00
_cell.angle_gamma   90.00
#
_symmetry.space_group_name_H-M   'P 1'
#
loop_
_entity.id
_entity.type
_entity.pdbx_description
1 polymer ?
#
loop_
_entity_poly.entity_id
_entity_poly.type
_entity_poly.pdbx_seq_one_letter_code
_entity_poly.pdbx_strand_id
1 'polypeptide(L)' 'MLKELEWIHSKLSNDEVMRIILSRDGWEITVDKTDLVAPFNGCFRIVRANGKITSVNPDQVAMVCTMNKRSILL' A
#
# COMPACT_ATOMS: atom_id res chain seq x y z
N MET A 1 -0.22 6.61 11.42
CA MET A 1 0.12 6.09 10.07
C MET A 1 -0.71 4.89 9.64
N LEU A 2 -0.94 3.89 10.51
CA LEU A 2 -1.75 2.73 10.14
C LEU A 2 -3.16 3.11 9.68
N LYS A 3 -3.83 3.97 10.43
CA LYS A 3 -5.18 4.41 10.06
C LYS A 3 -5.21 5.16 8.74
N GLU A 4 -4.16 5.91 8.47
CA GLU A 4 -4.05 6.67 7.23
C GLU A 4 -3.87 5.73 6.04
N LEU A 5 -3.05 4.69 6.17
CA LEU A 5 -2.86 3.70 5.12
C LEU A 5 -4.16 2.95 4.82
N GLU A 6 -4.88 2.54 5.86
CA GLU A 6 -6.17 1.88 5.69
C GLU A 6 -7.18 2.80 5.02
N TRP A 7 -7.22 4.06 5.43
CA TRP A 7 -8.16 5.02 4.89
C TRP A 7 -7.89 5.27 3.40
N ILE A 8 -6.63 5.48 3.04
CA ILE A 8 -6.26 5.69 1.63
C ILE A 8 -6.65 4.48 0.79
N HIS A 9 -6.33 3.28 1.28
CA HIS A 9 -6.68 2.05 0.57
C HIS A 9 -8.19 1.92 0.38
N SER A 10 -8.99 2.27 1.39
CA SER A 10 -10.44 2.17 1.33
C SER A 10 -11.06 3.11 0.29
N LYS A 11 -10.35 4.18 -0.08
CA LYS A 11 -10.83 5.16 -1.04
C LYS A 11 -10.37 4.91 -2.47
N LEU A 12 -9.56 3.86 -2.69
CA LEU A 12 -9.07 3.56 -4.03
C LEU A 12 -10.22 3.14 -4.95
N SER A 13 -10.18 3.63 -6.18
CA SER A 13 -11.06 3.14 -7.24
C SER A 13 -10.39 1.93 -7.92
N ASN A 14 -11.13 1.26 -8.80
CA ASN A 14 -10.58 0.11 -9.53
C ASN A 14 -9.40 0.48 -10.45
N ASP A 15 -9.29 1.75 -10.81
CA ASP A 15 -8.25 2.23 -11.72
C ASP A 15 -7.08 2.87 -10.98
N GLU A 16 -7.08 2.84 -9.65
CA GLU A 16 -6.05 3.48 -8.85
C GLU A 16 -5.26 2.48 -8.04
N VAL A 17 -4.03 2.84 -7.72
CA VAL A 17 -3.19 2.09 -6.79
C VAL A 17 -2.63 3.03 -5.74
N MET A 18 -2.34 2.47 -4.58
CA MET A 18 -1.63 3.16 -3.51
C MET A 18 -0.17 2.75 -3.59
N ARG A 19 0.72 3.74 -3.59
CA ARG A 19 2.16 3.49 -3.59
C ARG A 19 2.72 3.87 -2.23
N ILE A 20 3.36 2.92 -1.59
CA ILE A 20 4.02 3.11 -0.31
C ILE A 20 5.52 3.13 -0.59
N ILE A 21 6.17 4.24 -0.26
CA ILE A 21 7.59 4.40 -0.51
C ILE A 21 8.31 4.32 0.84
N LEU A 22 9.23 3.38 0.95
CA LEU A 22 9.98 3.15 2.19
C LEU A 22 11.17 4.09 2.27
N SER A 23 11.44 4.57 3.48
CA SER A 23 12.47 5.58 3.69
C SER A 23 13.88 5.05 3.55
N ARG A 24 14.10 3.78 3.86
CA ARG A 24 15.45 3.24 3.94
C ARG A 24 16.13 3.07 2.59
N ASP A 25 15.45 2.45 1.65
CA ASP A 25 16.06 2.10 0.35
C ASP A 25 15.29 2.67 -0.83
N GLY A 26 14.29 3.49 -0.57
CA GLY A 26 13.44 4.02 -1.62
C GLY A 26 12.57 2.94 -2.28
N TRP A 27 12.42 1.80 -1.64
CA TRP A 27 11.60 0.72 -2.17
C TRP A 27 10.15 1.14 -2.23
N GLU A 28 9.48 0.67 -3.25
CA GLU A 28 8.06 0.94 -3.43
C GLU A 28 7.26 -0.34 -3.29
N ILE A 29 6.11 -0.21 -2.61
CA ILE A 29 5.14 -1.28 -2.53
C ILE A 29 3.86 -0.72 -3.13
N THR A 30 3.33 -1.40 -4.15
CA THR A 30 2.11 -0.99 -4.82
C THR A 30 0.96 -1.87 -4.34
N VAL A 31 -0.12 -1.23 -3.89
CA VAL A 31 -1.30 -1.92 -3.35
C VAL A 31 -2.52 -1.45 -4.13
N ASP A 32 -3.28 -2.37 -4.68
CA ASP A 32 -4.50 -2.02 -5.40
C ASP A 32 -5.75 -2.35 -4.58
N LYS A 33 -6.91 -2.06 -5.13
CA LYS A 33 -8.16 -2.23 -4.42
C LYS A 33 -8.49 -3.71 -4.15
N THR A 34 -7.96 -4.62 -4.96
CA THR A 34 -8.22 -6.04 -4.79
C THR A 34 -7.39 -6.69 -3.69
N ASP A 35 -6.29 -6.04 -3.29
CA ASP A 35 -5.50 -6.53 -2.18
C ASP A 35 -6.24 -6.28 -0.87
N LEU A 36 -6.09 -7.20 0.08
CA LEU A 36 -6.67 -7.04 1.41
C LEU A 36 -5.63 -6.41 2.32
N VAL A 37 -6.04 -5.43 3.12
CA VAL A 37 -5.13 -4.77 4.05
C VAL A 37 -5.73 -4.76 5.43
N ALA A 38 -4.88 -4.90 6.45
CA ALA A 38 -5.31 -4.85 7.84
C ALA A 38 -4.10 -4.57 8.74
N PRO A 39 -4.32 -3.91 9.89
CA PRO A 39 -3.26 -3.80 10.89
C PRO A 39 -3.04 -5.15 11.56
N PHE A 40 -1.79 -5.48 11.81
CA PHE A 40 -1.44 -6.71 12.53
C PHE A 40 -0.13 -6.50 13.26
N ASN A 41 -0.16 -6.61 14.59
CA ASN A 41 1.02 -6.45 15.45
C ASN A 41 1.76 -5.13 15.19
N GLY A 42 1.03 -4.04 14.98
CA GLY A 42 1.62 -2.73 14.75
C GLY A 42 2.12 -2.51 13.34
N CYS A 43 1.98 -3.49 12.45
CA CYS A 43 2.36 -3.37 11.05
C CYS A 43 1.14 -3.28 10.14
N PHE A 44 1.35 -2.79 8.94
CA PHE A 44 0.32 -2.75 7.91
C PHE A 44 0.50 -4.01 7.06
N ARG A 45 -0.44 -4.94 7.19
CA ARG A 45 -0.37 -6.22 6.48
C ARG A 45 -1.15 -6.14 5.18
N ILE A 46 -0.52 -6.60 4.11
CA ILE A 46 -1.11 -6.65 2.77
C ILE A 46 -1.17 -8.11 2.34
N VAL A 47 -2.38 -8.58 2.02
CA VAL A 47 -2.57 -9.94 1.51
C VAL A 47 -2.95 -9.84 0.03
N ARG A 48 -2.05 -10.33 -0.81
CA ARG A 48 -2.25 -10.28 -2.26
C ARG A 48 -3.26 -11.33 -2.71
N ALA A 49 -3.79 -11.13 -3.91
CA ALA A 49 -4.74 -12.07 -4.52
C ALA A 49 -4.15 -13.47 -4.68
N ASN A 50 -2.83 -13.58 -4.87
CA ASN A 50 -2.16 -14.86 -4.99
C ASN A 50 -1.83 -15.51 -3.64
N GLY A 51 -2.29 -14.93 -2.53
CA GLY A 51 -2.03 -15.43 -1.19
C GLY A 51 -0.73 -14.95 -0.57
N LYS A 52 0.09 -14.22 -1.29
CA LYS A 52 1.35 -13.69 -0.76
C LYS A 52 1.05 -12.59 0.26
N ILE A 53 1.76 -12.60 1.39
CA ILE A 53 1.59 -11.64 2.47
C ILE A 53 2.82 -10.74 2.58
N THR A 54 2.58 -9.44 2.64
CA THR A 54 3.63 -8.45 2.85
C THR A 54 3.26 -7.63 4.09
N SER A 55 4.22 -7.42 4.98
CA SER A 55 4.01 -6.59 6.17
C SER A 55 4.92 -5.37 6.08
N VAL A 56 4.35 -4.19 6.33
CA VAL A 56 5.06 -2.94 6.26
C VAL A 56 5.05 -2.29 7.64
N ASN A 57 6.23 -1.94 8.15
CA ASN A 57 6.34 -1.19 9.38
C ASN A 57 6.05 0.29 9.08
N PRO A 58 5.01 0.89 9.71
CA PRO A 58 4.66 2.29 9.45
C PRO A 58 5.81 3.28 9.70
N ASP A 59 6.69 2.96 10.64
CA ASP A 59 7.82 3.84 10.95
C ASP A 59 8.84 3.91 9.81
N GLN A 60 8.77 3.00 8.86
CA GLN A 60 9.67 2.95 7.71
C GLN A 60 9.07 3.59 6.47
N VAL A 61 7.86 4.11 6.56
CA VAL A 61 7.18 4.73 5.42
C VAL A 61 7.61 6.18 5.30
N ALA A 62 8.20 6.54 4.16
CA ALA A 62 8.60 7.91 3.89
C ALA A 62 7.45 8.70 3.24
N MET A 63 6.71 8.06 2.35
CA MET A 63 5.66 8.74 1.61
C MET A 63 4.62 7.74 1.12
N VAL A 64 3.37 8.17 1.07
CA VAL A 64 2.28 7.40 0.48
C VAL A 64 1.59 8.29 -0.53
N CYS A 65 1.33 7.76 -1.71
CA CYS A 65 0.58 8.49 -2.73
C CYS A 65 -0.33 7.53 -3.48
N THR A 66 -1.29 8.10 -4.18
CA THR A 66 -2.17 7.33 -5.05
C THR A 66 -1.92 7.76 -6.48
N MET A 67 -2.08 6.84 -7.41
CA MET A 67 -1.97 7.19 -8.82
C MET A 67 -2.82 6.27 -9.65
N ASN A 68 -3.14 6.72 -10.85
CA ASN A 68 -3.91 5.94 -11.80
C ASN A 68 -3.04 4.83 -12.37
N LYS A 69 -3.60 3.64 -12.52
CA LYS A 69 -2.87 2.50 -13.08
C LYS A 69 -2.27 2.78 -14.46
N ARG A 70 -2.95 3.56 -15.26
CA ARG A 70 -2.47 3.90 -16.60
C ARG A 70 -1.19 4.71 -16.57
N SER A 71 -1.01 5.54 -15.55
CA SER A 71 0.20 6.34 -15.40
C SER A 71 1.43 5.48 -15.12
N ILE A 72 1.23 4.33 -14.50
CA ILE A 72 2.32 3.40 -14.17
C ILE A 72 2.80 2.66 -15.42
N LEU A 73 1.91 2.42 -16.38
CA LEU A 73 2.21 1.67 -17.59
C LEU A 73 2.89 2.51 -18.66
N LEU A 74 2.93 3.78 -18.45
CA LEU A 74 3.64 4.69 -19.35
C LEU A 74 5.09 4.83 -18.94
#